data_64ff5ad7b36733a2e94fba19e8c1790b
#
_entry.id   64ff5ad7b36733a2e94fba19e8c1790b
#
_cell.length_a   1.000
_cell.length_b   1.000
_cell.length_c   1.000
_cell.angle_alpha   90.00
_cell.angle_beta   90.00
_cell.angle_gamma   90.00
#
_symmetry.space_group_name_H-M   'P 1'
#
loop_
_entity.id
_entity.type
_entity.pdbx_description
1 polymer ?
#
loop_
_entity_poly.entity_id
_entity_poly.type
_entity_poly.pdbx_seq_one_letter_code
_entity_poly.pdbx_strand_id
1 'polypeptide(L)'
;YGPFPGVERVNGVTYDGQNIWFASGDKLNALDPDSGKIVRTIDVASHAGTAFDGEYLYQIAEDRIHKVDPKIGKVVATIPAPGNGGDSGMAWAEGSLWVGEYRAHKIHQIDPETGRVIRTIESKRVVTGVTWVDGELWHATWEGEEGDLVRVDPDTGDVLQELAMPSGVSGLESDGDGCFFCGGGSSGKIKAAKRPGHGAK
;
A
#
# COMPACT_ATOMS: atom_id res chain seq x y z
N TYR A 1 1.06 -5.87 -15.07
CA TYR A 1 -0.38 -5.95 -15.28
C TYR A 1 -0.93 -4.61 -15.72
N GLY A 2 -2.00 -4.61 -16.50
CA GLY A 2 -2.63 -3.39 -17.02
C GLY A 2 -1.93 -2.79 -18.25
N PRO A 3 -2.36 -1.60 -18.74
CA PRO A 3 -3.43 -0.80 -18.13
C PRO A 3 -4.79 -1.51 -18.20
N PHE A 4 -5.66 -1.22 -17.23
CA PHE A 4 -6.97 -1.86 -17.13
C PHE A 4 -8.06 -0.94 -17.71
N PRO A 5 -9.06 -1.47 -18.43
CA PRO A 5 -10.18 -0.66 -18.93
C PRO A 5 -10.92 0.07 -17.80
N GLY A 6 -11.08 1.38 -17.93
CA GLY A 6 -11.77 2.21 -16.94
C GLY A 6 -11.00 2.52 -15.67
N VAL A 7 -9.70 2.16 -15.60
CA VAL A 7 -8.80 2.48 -14.50
C VAL A 7 -7.84 3.58 -14.95
N GLU A 8 -8.02 4.78 -14.43
CA GLU A 8 -7.15 5.91 -14.74
C GLU A 8 -5.87 5.93 -13.90
N ARG A 9 -5.95 5.42 -12.66
CA ARG A 9 -4.84 5.42 -11.71
C ARG A 9 -4.86 4.14 -10.86
N VAL A 10 -3.68 3.67 -10.49
CA VAL A 10 -3.49 2.68 -9.43
C VAL A 10 -2.81 3.38 -8.26
N ASN A 11 -3.51 3.56 -7.15
CA ASN A 11 -3.03 4.31 -5.99
C ASN A 11 -2.44 3.38 -4.92
N GLY A 12 -3.27 2.63 -4.21
CA GLY A 12 -2.85 1.63 -3.23
C GLY A 12 -2.84 0.23 -3.82
N VAL A 13 -2.01 -0.65 -3.28
CA VAL A 13 -1.93 -2.06 -3.66
C VAL A 13 -1.78 -2.89 -2.39
N THR A 14 -2.50 -4.01 -2.29
CA THR A 14 -2.29 -5.04 -1.26
C THR A 14 -2.54 -6.44 -1.86
N TYR A 15 -2.14 -7.48 -1.14
CA TYR A 15 -2.27 -8.88 -1.59
C TYR A 15 -2.94 -9.72 -0.50
N ASP A 16 -4.01 -10.45 -0.85
CA ASP A 16 -4.78 -11.26 0.08
C ASP A 16 -4.36 -12.75 0.12
N GLY A 17 -3.25 -13.07 -0.54
CA GLY A 17 -2.78 -14.45 -0.71
C GLY A 17 -3.30 -15.12 -1.99
N GLN A 18 -4.27 -14.50 -2.67
CA GLN A 18 -4.85 -14.99 -3.91
C GLN A 18 -4.93 -13.89 -4.98
N ASN A 19 -5.43 -12.73 -4.61
CA ASN A 19 -5.64 -11.61 -5.52
C ASN A 19 -4.82 -10.39 -5.11
N ILE A 20 -4.40 -9.62 -6.09
CA ILE A 20 -3.84 -8.30 -5.88
C ILE A 20 -5.01 -7.30 -5.84
N TRP A 21 -5.26 -6.71 -4.68
CA TRP A 21 -6.24 -5.64 -4.54
C TRP A 21 -5.58 -4.30 -4.81
N PHE A 22 -6.25 -3.45 -5.58
CA PHE A 22 -5.75 -2.11 -5.84
C PHE A 22 -6.86 -1.06 -5.82
N ALA A 23 -6.47 0.12 -5.34
CA ALA A 23 -7.32 1.29 -5.21
C ALA A 23 -7.31 2.12 -6.50
N SER A 24 -8.50 2.55 -6.96
CA SER A 24 -8.66 3.44 -8.11
C SER A 24 -9.94 4.28 -7.99
N GLY A 25 -9.80 5.53 -7.60
CA GLY A 25 -10.95 6.44 -7.44
C GLY A 25 -11.94 5.96 -6.39
N ASP A 26 -13.15 5.62 -6.82
CA ASP A 26 -14.22 5.11 -5.95
C ASP A 26 -14.34 3.58 -5.98
N LYS A 27 -13.23 2.87 -6.28
CA LYS A 27 -13.25 1.42 -6.48
C LYS A 27 -12.02 0.73 -5.90
N LEU A 28 -12.26 -0.39 -5.20
CA LEU A 28 -11.28 -1.43 -4.93
C LEU A 28 -11.45 -2.56 -5.93
N ASN A 29 -10.39 -2.91 -6.65
CA ASN A 29 -10.40 -3.92 -7.68
C ASN A 29 -9.52 -5.10 -7.26
N ALA A 30 -10.03 -6.32 -7.37
CA ALA A 30 -9.27 -7.55 -7.20
C ALA A 30 -8.78 -8.05 -8.57
N LEU A 31 -7.48 -8.16 -8.71
CA LEU A 31 -6.78 -8.67 -9.88
C LEU A 31 -6.31 -10.08 -9.59
N ASP A 32 -6.69 -11.04 -10.42
CA ASP A 32 -6.10 -12.37 -10.42
C ASP A 32 -4.71 -12.30 -11.09
N PRO A 33 -3.63 -12.58 -10.36
CA PRO A 33 -2.27 -12.46 -10.88
C PRO A 33 -1.95 -13.48 -11.98
N ASP A 34 -2.63 -14.64 -12.02
CA ASP A 34 -2.37 -15.68 -13.02
C ASP A 34 -2.96 -15.31 -14.37
N SER A 35 -4.20 -14.84 -14.40
CA SER A 35 -4.87 -14.43 -15.63
C SER A 35 -4.64 -12.99 -16.03
N GLY A 36 -4.19 -12.14 -15.11
CA GLY A 36 -4.04 -10.70 -15.32
C GLY A 36 -5.36 -9.95 -15.47
N LYS A 37 -6.49 -10.53 -15.00
CA LYS A 37 -7.82 -9.95 -15.14
C LYS A 37 -8.38 -9.46 -13.82
N ILE A 38 -9.15 -8.37 -13.86
CA ILE A 38 -9.96 -7.95 -12.73
C ILE A 38 -11.11 -8.96 -12.59
N VAL A 39 -11.17 -9.63 -11.45
CA VAL A 39 -12.16 -10.67 -11.14
C VAL A 39 -13.27 -10.16 -10.23
N ARG A 40 -13.04 -9.03 -9.56
CA ARG A 40 -14.00 -8.40 -8.66
C ARG A 40 -13.74 -6.91 -8.51
N THR A 41 -14.81 -6.15 -8.27
CA THR A 41 -14.76 -4.73 -7.93
C THR A 41 -15.72 -4.46 -6.78
N ILE A 42 -15.29 -3.64 -5.83
CA ILE A 42 -16.08 -3.13 -4.70
C ILE A 42 -16.18 -1.62 -4.86
N ASP A 43 -17.40 -1.09 -4.84
CA ASP A 43 -17.65 0.35 -4.87
C ASP A 43 -17.42 0.92 -3.46
N VAL A 44 -16.27 1.53 -3.28
CA VAL A 44 -15.84 2.23 -2.05
C VAL A 44 -14.79 3.26 -2.40
N ALA A 45 -14.86 4.44 -1.78
CA ALA A 45 -13.86 5.49 -1.95
C ALA A 45 -12.44 4.94 -1.68
N SER A 46 -11.55 5.03 -2.66
CA SER A 46 -10.25 4.34 -2.70
C SER A 46 -9.17 5.26 -3.26
N HIS A 47 -8.79 6.27 -2.46
CA HIS A 47 -7.98 7.38 -2.93
C HIS A 47 -6.49 7.16 -2.76
N ALA A 48 -6.07 6.29 -1.81
CA ALA A 48 -4.67 6.07 -1.47
C ALA A 48 -4.41 4.61 -1.04
N GLY A 49 -3.60 4.38 -0.03
CA GLY A 49 -3.11 3.09 0.43
C GLY A 49 -4.21 2.08 0.78
N THR A 50 -3.92 0.82 0.54
CA THR A 50 -4.75 -0.34 0.85
C THR A 50 -3.92 -1.33 1.63
N ALA A 51 -4.50 -2.00 2.64
CA ALA A 51 -3.87 -3.09 3.38
C ALA A 51 -4.87 -4.24 3.63
N PHE A 52 -4.37 -5.42 3.96
CA PHE A 52 -5.18 -6.60 4.27
C PHE A 52 -4.69 -7.27 5.57
N ASP A 53 -5.59 -7.54 6.52
CA ASP A 53 -5.25 -8.11 7.83
C ASP A 53 -5.39 -9.64 7.92
N GLY A 54 -5.71 -10.29 6.79
CA GLY A 54 -6.05 -11.71 6.70
C GLY A 54 -7.56 -11.96 6.63
N GLU A 55 -8.39 -10.96 6.93
CA GLU A 55 -9.85 -11.06 6.88
C GLU A 55 -10.50 -9.84 6.21
N TYR A 56 -10.05 -8.64 6.55
CA TYR A 56 -10.60 -7.37 6.09
C TYR A 56 -9.58 -6.57 5.28
N LEU A 57 -10.09 -5.82 4.30
CA LEU A 57 -9.33 -4.79 3.62
C LEU A 57 -9.45 -3.48 4.39
N TYR A 58 -8.36 -2.74 4.49
CA TYR A 58 -8.34 -1.36 4.97
C TYR A 58 -8.04 -0.45 3.80
N GLN A 59 -8.78 0.64 3.68
CA GLN A 59 -8.69 1.54 2.54
C GLN A 59 -8.68 3.00 2.98
N ILE A 60 -7.62 3.72 2.62
CA ILE A 60 -7.56 5.17 2.84
C ILE A 60 -8.49 5.90 1.85
N ALA A 61 -9.40 6.71 2.40
CA ALA A 61 -10.31 7.57 1.66
C ALA A 61 -10.33 8.95 2.34
N GLU A 62 -9.65 9.91 1.73
CA GLU A 62 -9.48 11.27 2.26
C GLU A 62 -8.83 11.26 3.66
N ASP A 63 -9.54 11.71 4.70
CA ASP A 63 -9.10 11.80 6.09
C ASP A 63 -9.47 10.56 6.94
N ARG A 64 -9.84 9.46 6.29
CA ARG A 64 -10.38 8.25 6.93
C ARG A 64 -9.78 6.99 6.38
N ILE A 65 -9.87 5.92 7.19
CA ILE A 65 -9.58 4.56 6.78
C ILE A 65 -10.85 3.73 6.94
N HIS A 66 -11.33 3.16 5.86
CA HIS A 66 -12.45 2.23 5.84
C HIS A 66 -11.97 0.81 6.04
N LYS A 67 -12.57 0.09 7.01
CA LYS A 67 -12.46 -1.36 7.12
C LYS A 67 -13.55 -1.98 6.26
N VAL A 68 -13.17 -2.75 5.26
CA VAL A 68 -14.06 -3.30 4.24
C VAL A 68 -14.07 -4.83 4.34
N ASP A 69 -15.24 -5.42 4.45
CA ASP A 69 -15.39 -6.88 4.32
C ASP A 69 -15.34 -7.24 2.83
N PRO A 70 -14.28 -7.93 2.38
CA PRO A 70 -14.15 -8.28 0.97
C PRO A 70 -15.18 -9.31 0.51
N LYS A 71 -15.78 -10.09 1.40
CA LYS A 71 -16.77 -11.13 1.06
C LYS A 71 -18.10 -10.52 0.64
N ILE A 72 -18.56 -9.54 1.41
CA ILE A 72 -19.84 -8.85 1.14
C ILE A 72 -19.68 -7.51 0.40
N GLY A 73 -18.44 -7.00 0.27
CA GLY A 73 -18.13 -5.76 -0.43
C GLY A 73 -18.66 -4.51 0.26
N LYS A 74 -18.62 -4.46 1.61
CA LYS A 74 -19.16 -3.35 2.39
C LYS A 74 -18.18 -2.83 3.43
N VAL A 75 -18.24 -1.53 3.67
CA VAL A 75 -17.58 -0.90 4.81
C VAL A 75 -18.27 -1.36 6.08
N VAL A 76 -17.51 -1.92 7.00
CA VAL A 76 -17.99 -2.43 8.30
C VAL A 76 -17.55 -1.54 9.47
N ALA A 77 -16.49 -0.77 9.30
CA ALA A 77 -16.02 0.23 10.26
C ALA A 77 -15.26 1.36 9.55
N THR A 78 -15.10 2.48 10.23
CA THR A 78 -14.31 3.62 9.75
C THR A 78 -13.59 4.26 10.92
N ILE A 79 -12.29 4.52 10.75
CA ILE A 79 -11.44 5.20 11.72
C ILE A 79 -10.80 6.45 11.09
N PRO A 80 -10.37 7.44 11.87
CA PRO A 80 -9.62 8.57 11.33
C PRO A 80 -8.26 8.13 10.79
N ALA A 81 -7.83 8.75 9.68
CA ALA A 81 -6.48 8.60 9.17
C ALA A 81 -5.55 9.64 9.81
N PRO A 82 -4.25 9.30 10.09
CA PRO A 82 -3.39 10.15 10.90
C PRO A 82 -2.95 11.45 10.21
N GLY A 83 -2.86 11.47 8.90
CA GLY A 83 -2.32 12.59 8.10
C GLY A 83 -3.37 13.60 7.62
N ASN A 84 -4.62 13.55 8.12
CA ASN A 84 -5.71 14.48 7.76
C ASN A 84 -5.88 14.70 6.25
N GLY A 85 -5.83 13.63 5.47
CA GLY A 85 -5.92 13.66 4.01
C GLY A 85 -4.59 13.76 3.28
N GLY A 86 -3.47 13.75 4.01
CA GLY A 86 -2.11 13.63 3.46
C GLY A 86 -1.57 12.20 3.42
N ASP A 87 -2.41 11.23 3.81
CA ASP A 87 -2.05 9.83 3.88
C ASP A 87 -1.87 9.22 2.49
N SER A 88 -0.92 8.27 2.36
CA SER A 88 -0.49 7.72 1.08
C SER A 88 -0.52 6.20 1.03
N GLY A 89 0.52 5.53 1.52
CA GLY A 89 0.61 4.09 1.57
C GLY A 89 0.10 3.50 2.88
N MET A 90 -0.23 2.20 2.88
CA MET A 90 -0.65 1.52 4.10
C MET A 90 -0.27 0.05 4.06
N ALA A 91 0.17 -0.47 5.21
CA ALA A 91 0.44 -1.89 5.42
C ALA A 91 -0.21 -2.38 6.71
N TRP A 92 -0.48 -3.68 6.77
CA TRP A 92 -0.85 -4.38 8.00
C TRP A 92 0.35 -5.16 8.53
N ALA A 93 0.67 -4.96 9.80
CA ALA A 93 1.71 -5.74 10.46
C ALA A 93 1.51 -5.78 11.98
N GLU A 94 1.71 -6.94 12.56
CA GLU A 94 1.76 -7.13 14.03
C GLU A 94 0.54 -6.55 14.77
N GLY A 95 -0.66 -6.71 14.17
CA GLY A 95 -1.90 -6.21 14.76
C GLY A 95 -2.09 -4.70 14.66
N SER A 96 -1.33 -4.02 13.81
CA SER A 96 -1.37 -2.56 13.63
C SER A 96 -1.42 -2.19 12.15
N LEU A 97 -1.88 -0.99 11.85
CA LEU A 97 -1.73 -0.37 10.53
C LEU A 97 -0.49 0.54 10.54
N TRP A 98 0.29 0.47 9.46
CA TRP A 98 1.40 1.36 9.18
C TRP A 98 1.01 2.28 8.03
N VAL A 99 0.87 3.57 8.30
CA VAL A 99 0.31 4.55 7.36
C VAL A 99 1.35 5.59 7.01
N GLY A 100 1.66 5.70 5.72
CA GLY A 100 2.56 6.72 5.20
C GLY A 100 1.84 8.07 5.05
N GLU A 101 2.51 9.15 5.41
CA GLU A 101 2.09 10.53 5.14
C GLU A 101 3.04 11.14 4.11
N TYR A 102 2.52 11.43 2.91
CA TYR A 102 3.30 11.76 1.72
C TYR A 102 4.26 12.93 1.92
N ARG A 103 3.71 14.13 2.19
CA ARG A 103 4.50 15.37 2.27
C ARG A 103 5.17 15.60 3.62
N ALA A 104 4.68 14.97 4.65
CA ALA A 104 5.28 15.08 5.97
C ALA A 104 6.48 14.14 6.15
N HIS A 105 6.73 13.24 5.20
CA HIS A 105 7.81 12.27 5.25
C HIS A 105 7.75 11.40 6.51
N LYS A 106 6.55 10.91 6.84
CA LYS A 106 6.30 10.14 8.06
C LYS A 106 5.65 8.81 7.76
N ILE A 107 5.86 7.86 8.64
CA ILE A 107 5.11 6.62 8.70
C ILE A 107 4.59 6.47 10.13
N HIS A 108 3.28 6.35 10.27
CA HIS A 108 2.58 6.20 11.54
C HIS A 108 2.17 4.76 11.76
N GLN A 109 2.54 4.19 12.90
CA GLN A 109 1.91 2.97 13.40
C GLN A 109 0.65 3.37 14.17
N ILE A 110 -0.49 2.86 13.78
CA ILE A 110 -1.78 3.20 14.40
C ILE A 110 -2.53 1.97 14.87
N ASP A 111 -3.35 2.18 15.89
CA ASP A 111 -4.30 1.19 16.38
C ASP A 111 -5.45 1.05 15.35
N PRO A 112 -5.74 -0.16 14.85
CA PRO A 112 -6.69 -0.37 13.76
C PRO A 112 -8.16 -0.23 14.18
N GLU A 113 -8.47 -0.19 15.46
CA GLU A 113 -9.83 -0.03 15.96
C GLU A 113 -10.18 1.43 16.26
N THR A 114 -9.17 2.25 16.59
CA THR A 114 -9.40 3.63 17.05
C THR A 114 -8.78 4.69 16.13
N GLY A 115 -7.80 4.32 15.29
CA GLY A 115 -6.99 5.25 14.51
C GLY A 115 -5.96 6.02 15.35
N ARG A 116 -5.82 5.70 16.64
CA ARG A 116 -4.85 6.37 17.52
C ARG A 116 -3.42 6.05 17.09
N VAL A 117 -2.61 7.08 16.91
CA VAL A 117 -1.19 6.93 16.63
C VAL A 117 -0.49 6.34 17.85
N ILE A 118 0.18 5.20 17.64
CA ILE A 118 1.00 4.49 18.64
C ILE A 118 2.40 5.09 18.63
N ARG A 119 2.98 5.21 17.42
CA ARG A 119 4.27 5.87 17.20
C ARG A 119 4.39 6.41 15.79
N THR A 120 5.38 7.26 15.58
CA THR A 120 5.72 7.85 14.29
C THR A 120 7.20 7.69 14.06
N ILE A 121 7.58 7.28 12.86
CA ILE A 121 8.96 7.33 12.36
C ILE A 121 9.05 8.34 11.24
N GLU A 122 10.20 9.00 11.10
CA GLU A 122 10.47 9.96 10.03
C GLU A 122 11.24 9.27 8.90
N SER A 123 10.86 9.57 7.67
CA SER A 123 11.60 9.19 6.47
C SER A 123 12.36 10.38 5.92
N LYS A 124 13.53 10.15 5.33
CA LYS A 124 14.29 11.19 4.61
C LYS A 124 13.67 11.57 3.27
N ARG A 125 12.73 10.76 2.79
CA ARG A 125 12.09 10.88 1.48
C ARG A 125 10.56 10.94 1.61
N VAL A 126 9.88 11.39 0.57
CA VAL A 126 8.43 11.25 0.49
C VAL A 126 8.03 9.78 0.62
N VAL A 127 6.91 9.53 1.28
CA VAL A 127 6.37 8.18 1.47
C VAL A 127 5.14 8.01 0.58
N THR A 128 5.16 7.03 -0.33
CA THR A 128 4.03 6.76 -1.23
C THR A 128 3.36 5.42 -0.94
N GLY A 129 4.01 4.30 -1.19
CA GLY A 129 3.56 2.97 -0.80
C GLY A 129 4.21 2.53 0.49
N VAL A 130 3.55 1.68 1.27
CA VAL A 130 4.12 1.07 2.48
C VAL A 130 3.77 -0.41 2.47
N THR A 131 4.73 -1.28 2.80
CA THR A 131 4.50 -2.71 3.01
C THR A 131 5.37 -3.25 4.15
N TRP A 132 4.93 -4.37 4.70
CA TRP A 132 5.66 -5.10 5.74
C TRP A 132 5.84 -6.55 5.33
N VAL A 133 7.06 -7.06 5.39
CA VAL A 133 7.36 -8.44 5.05
C VAL A 133 8.57 -8.95 5.83
N ASP A 134 8.47 -10.13 6.43
CA ASP A 134 9.54 -10.80 7.21
C ASP A 134 10.16 -9.93 8.31
N GLY A 135 9.35 -9.13 9.00
CA GLY A 135 9.83 -8.21 10.03
C GLY A 135 10.48 -6.94 9.48
N GLU A 136 10.40 -6.69 8.17
CA GLU A 136 10.98 -5.53 7.50
C GLU A 136 9.90 -4.55 7.07
N LEU A 137 10.11 -3.27 7.38
CA LEU A 137 9.28 -2.18 6.88
C LEU A 137 9.89 -1.59 5.62
N TRP A 138 9.12 -1.60 4.54
CA TRP A 138 9.50 -1.01 3.27
C TRP A 138 8.52 0.10 2.91
N HIS A 139 9.03 1.16 2.31
CA HIS A 139 8.18 2.17 1.68
C HIS A 139 8.70 2.52 0.29
N ALA A 140 7.79 3.01 -0.54
CA ALA A 140 8.13 3.53 -1.85
C ALA A 140 8.25 5.05 -1.81
N THR A 141 8.95 5.60 -2.81
CA THR A 141 9.05 7.04 -3.07
C THR A 141 8.59 7.36 -4.48
N TRP A 142 8.21 8.61 -4.70
CA TRP A 142 7.94 9.15 -6.03
C TRP A 142 8.28 10.64 -6.06
N GLU A 143 9.42 10.98 -6.65
CA GLU A 143 9.89 12.36 -6.79
C GLU A 143 10.22 12.64 -8.26
N GLY A 144 9.39 13.45 -8.92
CA GLY A 144 9.50 13.69 -10.36
C GLY A 144 9.21 12.42 -11.17
N GLU A 145 10.18 11.96 -11.95
CA GLU A 145 10.09 10.71 -12.73
C GLU A 145 10.77 9.53 -12.02
N GLU A 146 11.46 9.78 -10.92
CA GLU A 146 12.23 8.78 -10.18
C GLU A 146 11.43 8.22 -8.99
N GLY A 147 11.79 7.04 -8.59
CA GLY A 147 11.26 6.37 -7.40
C GLY A 147 12.25 5.36 -6.85
N ASP A 148 12.11 5.07 -5.58
CA ASP A 148 12.88 4.05 -4.89
C ASP A 148 11.97 3.19 -4.03
N LEU A 149 12.39 1.96 -3.74
CA LEU A 149 11.92 1.18 -2.62
C LEU A 149 12.96 1.29 -1.52
N VAL A 150 12.53 1.70 -0.36
CA VAL A 150 13.39 1.99 0.79
C VAL A 150 13.02 1.07 1.93
N ARG A 151 13.98 0.29 2.42
CA ARG A 151 13.86 -0.46 3.67
C ARG A 151 14.33 0.42 4.81
N VAL A 152 13.48 0.55 5.82
CA VAL A 152 13.78 1.32 7.01
C VAL A 152 13.72 0.46 8.26
N ASP A 153 14.50 0.84 9.25
CA ASP A 153 14.37 0.29 10.59
C ASP A 153 13.03 0.75 11.19
N PRO A 154 12.14 -0.17 11.58
CA PRO A 154 10.81 0.21 12.06
C PRO A 154 10.81 0.91 13.42
N ASP A 155 11.92 0.88 14.16
CA ASP A 155 12.05 1.53 15.45
C ASP A 155 12.64 2.94 15.34
N THR A 156 13.60 3.15 14.44
CA THR A 156 14.34 4.41 14.31
C THR A 156 14.01 5.21 13.06
N GLY A 157 13.51 4.55 11.99
CA GLY A 157 13.32 5.14 10.67
C GLY A 157 14.62 5.25 9.85
N ASP A 158 15.74 4.72 10.36
CA ASP A 158 17.00 4.74 9.63
C ASP A 158 16.90 3.91 8.35
N VAL A 159 17.45 4.44 7.27
CA VAL A 159 17.49 3.75 5.98
C VAL A 159 18.50 2.62 6.04
N LEU A 160 18.01 1.40 5.83
CA LEU A 160 18.82 0.17 5.82
C LEU A 160 19.19 -0.27 4.40
N GLN A 161 18.34 0.05 3.40
CA GLN A 161 18.56 -0.33 2.01
C GLN A 161 17.73 0.55 1.08
N GLU A 162 18.26 0.83 -0.11
CA GLU A 162 17.55 1.52 -1.19
C GLU A 162 17.65 0.70 -2.48
N LEU A 163 16.54 0.66 -3.23
CA LEU A 163 16.43 0.01 -4.52
C LEU A 163 15.82 1.00 -5.51
N ALA A 164 16.64 1.47 -6.44
CA ALA A 164 16.18 2.38 -7.49
C ALA A 164 15.14 1.72 -8.39
N MET A 165 14.05 2.42 -8.65
CA MET A 165 12.96 1.99 -9.52
C MET A 165 12.95 2.81 -10.80
N PRO A 166 12.59 2.22 -11.94
CA PRO A 166 12.59 2.90 -13.23
C PRO A 166 11.48 3.96 -13.36
N SER A 167 10.64 4.12 -12.36
CA SER A 167 9.57 5.12 -12.29
C SER A 167 9.03 5.21 -10.88
N GLY A 168 8.33 6.29 -10.56
CA GLY A 168 7.63 6.44 -9.29
C GLY A 168 6.68 5.28 -8.98
N VAL A 169 6.55 4.96 -7.70
CA VAL A 169 5.71 3.87 -7.17
C VAL A 169 4.67 4.50 -6.25
N SER A 170 3.39 4.31 -6.54
CA SER A 170 2.27 4.89 -5.77
C SER A 170 1.78 4.00 -4.64
N GLY A 171 1.79 2.68 -4.85
CA GLY A 171 1.40 1.66 -3.88
C GLY A 171 2.43 0.56 -3.86
N LEU A 172 2.61 -0.10 -2.72
CA LEU A 172 3.61 -1.15 -2.53
C LEU A 172 3.04 -2.26 -1.68
N GLU A 173 3.19 -3.51 -2.13
CA GLU A 173 2.86 -4.69 -1.34
C GLU A 173 3.80 -5.84 -1.68
N SER A 174 4.05 -6.72 -0.71
CA SER A 174 4.82 -7.95 -0.90
C SER A 174 3.89 -9.14 -1.12
N ASP A 175 4.31 -10.08 -1.97
CA ASP A 175 3.65 -11.39 -2.09
C ASP A 175 4.04 -12.37 -0.97
N GLY A 176 4.99 -11.97 -0.10
CA GLY A 176 5.57 -12.83 0.93
C GLY A 176 6.61 -13.83 0.43
N ASP A 177 6.82 -13.96 -0.89
CA ASP A 177 7.72 -14.97 -1.51
C ASP A 177 8.79 -14.34 -2.44
N GLY A 178 9.13 -13.09 -2.19
CA GLY A 178 10.27 -12.42 -2.84
C GLY A 178 9.92 -11.50 -3.99
N CYS A 179 8.66 -11.12 -4.15
CA CYS A 179 8.21 -10.13 -5.12
C CYS A 179 7.48 -8.97 -4.43
N PHE A 180 7.68 -7.77 -4.96
CA PHE A 180 6.87 -6.60 -4.66
C PHE A 180 5.90 -6.30 -5.80
N PHE A 181 4.64 -6.06 -5.48
CA PHE A 181 3.66 -5.45 -6.37
C PHE A 181 3.70 -3.94 -6.20
N CYS A 182 3.96 -3.23 -7.28
CA CYS A 182 4.16 -1.79 -7.29
C CYS A 182 3.07 -1.11 -8.12
N GLY A 183 2.26 -0.28 -7.49
CA GLY A 183 1.29 0.56 -8.17
C GLY A 183 1.98 1.66 -8.98
N GLY A 184 1.57 1.86 -10.20
CA GLY A 184 2.19 2.81 -11.13
C GLY A 184 1.43 4.13 -11.29
N GLY A 185 0.58 4.51 -10.33
CA GLY A 185 -0.15 5.78 -10.34
C GLY A 185 -0.91 5.98 -11.66
N SER A 186 -0.69 7.13 -12.30
CA SER A 186 -1.35 7.51 -13.56
C SER A 186 -1.02 6.62 -14.77
N SER A 187 -0.10 5.68 -14.65
CA SER A 187 0.13 4.69 -15.71
C SER A 187 -1.01 3.66 -15.80
N GLY A 188 -1.86 3.54 -14.78
CA GLY A 188 -2.91 2.53 -14.69
C GLY A 188 -2.39 1.10 -14.62
N LYS A 189 -1.12 0.91 -14.23
CA LYS A 189 -0.42 -0.39 -14.23
C LYS A 189 -0.02 -0.82 -12.83
N ILE A 190 0.13 -2.13 -12.67
CA ILE A 190 0.82 -2.75 -11.54
C ILE A 190 2.05 -3.46 -12.09
N LYS A 191 3.22 -3.19 -11.50
CA LYS A 191 4.49 -3.83 -11.84
C LYS A 191 4.86 -4.81 -10.76
N ALA A 192 5.54 -5.90 -11.13
CA ALA A 192 6.20 -6.79 -10.21
C ALA A 192 7.70 -6.47 -10.19
N ALA A 193 8.26 -6.32 -9.00
CA ALA A 193 9.69 -6.10 -8.79
C ALA A 193 10.25 -7.17 -7.84
N LYS A 194 11.46 -7.67 -8.12
CA LYS A 194 12.10 -8.66 -7.25
C LYS A 194 12.52 -7.98 -5.95
N ARG A 195 12.18 -8.58 -4.81
CA ARG A 195 12.66 -8.16 -3.49
C ARG A 195 14.15 -8.50 -3.35
N PRO A 196 15.01 -7.56 -2.96
CA PRO A 196 16.42 -7.82 -2.73
C PRO A 196 16.63 -8.81 -1.56
N GLY A 197 17.64 -9.68 -1.69
CA GLY A 197 18.01 -10.62 -0.64
C GLY A 197 17.21 -11.94 -0.62
N HIS A 198 16.09 -12.04 -1.34
CA HIS A 198 15.39 -13.31 -1.57
C HIS A 198 15.93 -13.93 -2.86
N GLY A 199 16.87 -14.85 -2.70
CA GLY A 199 17.29 -15.75 -3.77
C GLY A 199 16.13 -16.67 -4.14
N ALA A 200 15.91 -16.91 -5.43
CA ALA A 200 15.05 -18.00 -5.86
C ALA A 200 15.52 -19.30 -5.17
N LYS A 201 14.65 -19.92 -4.38
CA LYS A 201 14.86 -21.28 -3.90
C LYS A 201 14.77 -22.26 -5.05
#